data_e8dec74a1b44b330e98ddf29695def7f
#
_entry.id   e8dec74a1b44b330e98ddf29695def7f
#
_cell.length_a   1.000
_cell.length_b   1.000
_cell.length_c   1.000
_cell.angle_alpha   90.00
_cell.angle_beta   90.00
_cell.angle_gamma   90.00
#
_symmetry.space_group_name_H-M   'P 1'
#
loop_
_entity.id
_entity.type
_entity.pdbx_description
1 polymer ?
#
loop_
_entity_poly.entity_id
_entity_poly.type
_entity_poly.pdbx_seq_one_letter_code
_entity_poly.pdbx_strand_id
1 'polypeptide(L)'
;FGGLDERALALLAACAEPKTYPAGAELFREGEPCETCYVVVEGRLALSRRGPRREQRLILLGPGEAAGESALLQVPAHGATARAVGRLDVLALSRDRVLAALAEDGAAAVAVLGAVARLIARHLRFSASGAVGFAKAYTSGATRHEHDLLGDREVPADALYGIQTLRGVENFPLTGV
;
A
#
# COMPACT_ATOMS: atom_id res chain seq x y z
N PHE A 1 -6.40 7.90 -7.83
CA PHE A 1 -5.99 8.41 -9.15
C PHE A 1 -6.15 9.94 -9.26
N GLY A 2 -5.93 10.68 -8.18
CA GLY A 2 -5.94 12.14 -8.22
C GLY A 2 -4.86 12.72 -9.15
N GLY A 3 -5.22 13.78 -9.90
CA GLY A 3 -4.30 14.48 -10.81
C GLY A 3 -4.16 13.86 -12.20
N LEU A 4 -5.06 12.95 -12.58
CA LEU A 4 -5.24 12.56 -13.97
C LEU A 4 -6.07 13.60 -14.73
N ASP A 5 -5.73 13.82 -15.99
CA ASP A 5 -6.56 14.61 -16.90
C ASP A 5 -7.82 13.88 -17.32
N GLU A 6 -8.74 14.58 -17.95
CA GLU A 6 -10.03 14.05 -18.39
C GLU A 6 -9.88 12.87 -19.37
N ARG A 7 -8.87 12.92 -20.25
CA ARG A 7 -8.59 11.89 -21.24
C ARG A 7 -8.15 10.58 -20.58
N ALA A 8 -7.20 10.64 -19.65
CA ALA A 8 -6.74 9.46 -18.91
C ALA A 8 -7.83 8.88 -18.00
N LEU A 9 -8.67 9.74 -17.39
CA LEU A 9 -9.83 9.31 -16.62
C LEU A 9 -10.86 8.59 -17.48
N ALA A 10 -11.18 9.12 -18.67
CA ALA A 10 -12.11 8.50 -19.61
C ALA A 10 -11.63 7.13 -20.07
N LEU A 11 -10.32 6.99 -20.35
CA LEU A 11 -9.70 5.72 -20.71
C LEU A 11 -9.84 4.69 -19.59
N LEU A 12 -9.51 5.05 -18.35
CA LEU A 12 -9.66 4.15 -17.21
C LEU A 12 -11.13 3.79 -16.96
N ALA A 13 -12.04 4.75 -17.10
CA ALA A 13 -13.47 4.54 -16.94
C ALA A 13 -14.01 3.52 -17.96
N ALA A 14 -13.54 3.59 -19.21
CA ALA A 14 -13.92 2.62 -20.26
C ALA A 14 -13.40 1.19 -19.98
N CYS A 15 -12.31 1.06 -19.20
CA CYS A 15 -11.76 -0.23 -18.76
C CYS A 15 -12.37 -0.75 -17.46
N ALA A 16 -13.11 0.08 -16.73
CA ALA A 16 -13.61 -0.23 -15.40
C ALA A 16 -14.86 -1.12 -15.43
N GLU A 17 -14.92 -2.06 -14.50
CA GLU A 17 -16.08 -2.89 -14.22
C GLU A 17 -16.57 -2.65 -12.79
N PRO A 18 -17.83 -2.20 -12.58
CA PRO A 18 -18.36 -2.06 -11.24
C PRO A 18 -18.55 -3.44 -10.60
N LYS A 19 -18.11 -3.57 -9.33
CA LYS A 19 -18.28 -4.78 -8.52
C LYS A 19 -18.69 -4.41 -7.10
N THR A 20 -19.56 -5.24 -6.50
CA THR A 20 -19.99 -5.12 -5.10
C THR A 20 -19.53 -6.34 -4.33
N TYR A 21 -18.97 -6.11 -3.14
CA TYR A 21 -18.53 -7.16 -2.23
C TYR A 21 -19.26 -7.07 -0.89
N PRO A 22 -19.69 -8.21 -0.31
CA PRO A 22 -20.25 -8.22 1.04
C PRO A 22 -19.17 -8.01 2.09
N ALA A 23 -19.60 -7.72 3.33
CA ALA A 23 -18.70 -7.60 4.48
C ALA A 23 -17.83 -8.85 4.66
N GLY A 24 -16.54 -8.67 4.87
CA GLY A 24 -15.56 -9.73 5.06
C GLY A 24 -15.05 -10.40 3.79
N ALA A 25 -15.60 -10.09 2.62
CA ALA A 25 -15.12 -10.64 1.36
C ALA A 25 -13.67 -10.23 1.07
N GLU A 26 -12.88 -11.17 0.60
CA GLU A 26 -11.53 -10.92 0.13
C GLU A 26 -11.55 -10.62 -1.37
N LEU A 27 -10.92 -9.52 -1.77
CA LEU A 27 -10.77 -9.14 -3.17
C LEU A 27 -9.56 -9.82 -3.79
N PHE A 28 -8.49 -9.95 -3.00
CA PHE A 28 -7.26 -10.69 -3.33
C PHE A 28 -6.48 -11.01 -2.05
N ARG A 29 -5.59 -11.98 -2.14
CA ARG A 29 -4.70 -12.41 -1.04
C ARG A 29 -3.24 -12.10 -1.35
N GLU A 30 -2.47 -11.89 -0.28
CA GLU A 30 -1.00 -11.81 -0.34
C GLU A 30 -0.44 -13.06 -1.04
N GLY A 31 0.40 -12.85 -2.08
CA GLY A 31 1.01 -13.90 -2.89
C GLY A 31 0.18 -14.36 -4.10
N GLU A 32 -1.12 -14.01 -4.20
CA GLU A 32 -1.91 -14.32 -5.40
C GLU A 32 -1.48 -13.47 -6.61
N PRO A 33 -1.74 -13.95 -7.85
CA PRO A 33 -1.44 -13.19 -9.06
C PRO A 33 -2.06 -11.79 -9.04
N CYS A 34 -1.25 -10.77 -9.34
CA CYS A 34 -1.67 -9.37 -9.31
C CYS A 34 -2.14 -8.94 -10.71
N GLU A 35 -3.45 -9.10 -10.99
CA GLU A 35 -4.04 -8.89 -12.32
C GLU A 35 -5.10 -7.81 -12.36
N THR A 36 -5.54 -7.32 -11.21
CA THR A 36 -6.63 -6.34 -11.10
C THR A 36 -6.30 -5.26 -10.10
N CYS A 37 -6.53 -4.01 -10.50
CA CYS A 37 -6.53 -2.85 -9.61
C CYS A 37 -7.99 -2.50 -9.25
N TYR A 38 -8.24 -2.20 -7.98
CA TYR A 38 -9.57 -1.88 -7.46
C TYR A 38 -9.60 -0.44 -6.94
N VAL A 39 -10.53 0.37 -7.42
CA VAL A 39 -10.78 1.73 -6.91
C VAL A 39 -12.04 1.69 -6.06
N VAL A 40 -11.95 2.13 -4.82
CA VAL A 40 -13.10 2.18 -3.91
C VAL A 40 -14.05 3.29 -4.33
N VAL A 41 -15.33 2.94 -4.53
CA VAL A 41 -16.42 3.89 -4.83
C VAL A 41 -17.17 4.22 -3.53
N GLU A 42 -17.57 3.17 -2.79
CA GLU A 42 -18.27 3.31 -1.52
C GLU A 42 -17.83 2.19 -0.56
N GLY A 43 -17.85 2.47 0.74
CA GLY A 43 -17.41 1.54 1.77
C GLY A 43 -15.94 1.68 2.14
N ARG A 44 -15.37 0.61 2.72
CA ARG A 44 -13.97 0.60 3.16
C ARG A 44 -13.29 -0.73 2.86
N LEU A 45 -12.04 -0.66 2.41
CA LEU A 45 -11.19 -1.79 2.09
C LEU A 45 -9.97 -1.82 3.03
N ALA A 46 -9.82 -2.89 3.80
CA ALA A 46 -8.66 -3.08 4.67
C ALA A 46 -7.56 -3.85 3.93
N LEU A 47 -6.35 -3.32 3.93
CA LEU A 47 -5.15 -4.04 3.53
C LEU A 47 -4.42 -4.57 4.76
N SER A 48 -4.02 -5.83 4.70
CA SER A 48 -3.28 -6.51 5.76
C SER A 48 -2.18 -7.40 5.16
N ARG A 49 -1.20 -7.73 5.98
CA ARG A 49 -0.12 -8.65 5.63
C ARG A 49 0.01 -9.71 6.70
N ARG A 50 0.43 -10.90 6.31
CA ARG A 50 0.72 -11.99 7.24
C ARG A 50 1.97 -11.63 8.06
N GLY A 51 1.81 -11.45 9.35
CA GLY A 51 2.90 -11.26 10.30
C GLY A 51 3.32 -12.58 10.97
N PRO A 52 4.43 -12.59 11.72
CA PRO A 52 4.97 -13.81 12.35
C PRO A 52 4.02 -14.50 13.34
N ARG A 53 3.14 -13.73 14.00
CA ARG A 53 2.21 -14.23 15.03
C ARG A 53 0.75 -13.95 14.73
N ARG A 54 0.46 -12.93 13.92
CA ARG A 54 -0.90 -12.51 13.55
C ARG A 54 -0.89 -11.70 12.27
N GLU A 55 -2.05 -11.61 11.64
CA GLU A 55 -2.29 -10.68 10.54
C GLU A 55 -2.12 -9.23 11.03
N GLN A 56 -1.33 -8.45 10.30
CA GLN A 56 -1.05 -7.05 10.60
C GLN A 56 -1.80 -6.18 9.59
N ARG A 57 -2.71 -5.33 10.10
CA ARG A 57 -3.37 -4.33 9.26
C ARG A 57 -2.36 -3.25 8.87
N LEU A 58 -2.24 -2.98 7.58
CA LEU A 58 -1.34 -1.99 7.02
C LEU A 58 -2.05 -0.64 6.84
N ILE A 59 -3.23 -0.65 6.19
CA ILE A 59 -3.96 0.56 5.80
C ILE A 59 -5.45 0.27 5.66
N LEU A 60 -6.28 1.28 5.87
CA LEU A 60 -7.70 1.27 5.59
C LEU A 60 -8.00 2.29 4.48
N LEU A 61 -8.47 1.81 3.34
CA LEU A 61 -8.78 2.60 2.17
C LEU A 61 -10.28 2.96 2.13
N GLY A 62 -10.57 4.18 1.71
CA GLY A 62 -11.91 4.71 1.52
C GLY A 62 -12.19 5.15 0.08
N PRO A 63 -13.34 5.82 -0.18
CA PRO A 63 -13.71 6.29 -1.51
C PRO A 63 -12.62 7.12 -2.20
N GLY A 64 -12.38 6.83 -3.49
CA GLY A 64 -11.35 7.45 -4.31
C GLY A 64 -9.94 6.86 -4.14
N GLU A 65 -9.74 5.98 -3.16
CA GLU A 65 -8.48 5.26 -2.97
C GLU A 65 -8.47 3.93 -3.72
N ALA A 66 -7.28 3.37 -3.97
CA ALA A 66 -7.14 2.16 -4.76
C ALA A 66 -6.21 1.14 -4.10
N ALA A 67 -6.42 -0.13 -4.44
CA ALA A 67 -5.57 -1.26 -4.05
C ALA A 67 -5.31 -2.17 -5.25
N GLY A 68 -4.18 -2.90 -5.22
CA GLY A 68 -3.78 -3.75 -6.34
C GLY A 68 -3.25 -2.96 -7.53
N GLU A 69 -2.91 -1.68 -7.34
CA GLU A 69 -2.34 -0.79 -8.36
C GLU A 69 -1.02 -1.33 -8.95
N SER A 70 -0.34 -2.19 -8.21
CA SER A 70 0.87 -2.89 -8.67
C SER A 70 0.62 -3.78 -9.90
N ALA A 71 -0.63 -4.18 -10.15
CA ALA A 71 -1.03 -4.89 -11.37
C ALA A 71 -0.66 -4.09 -12.62
N LEU A 72 -0.87 -2.77 -12.59
CA LEU A 72 -0.59 -1.87 -13.72
C LEU A 72 0.92 -1.66 -13.96
N LEU A 73 1.77 -2.04 -13.01
CA LEU A 73 3.23 -2.10 -13.13
C LEU A 73 3.74 -3.52 -13.42
N GLN A 74 2.85 -4.45 -13.75
CA GLN A 74 3.16 -5.84 -14.05
C GLN A 74 3.90 -6.58 -12.91
N VAL A 75 3.66 -6.18 -11.66
CA VAL A 75 4.16 -6.91 -10.50
C VAL A 75 3.45 -8.26 -10.43
N PRO A 76 4.17 -9.39 -10.26
CA PRO A 76 3.58 -10.72 -10.45
C PRO A 76 2.57 -11.13 -9.37
N ALA A 77 2.71 -10.63 -8.15
CA ALA A 77 1.88 -11.05 -7.03
C ALA A 77 1.51 -9.88 -6.10
N HIS A 78 0.35 -10.00 -5.44
CA HIS A 78 -0.08 -9.04 -4.43
C HIS A 78 0.82 -9.08 -3.18
N GLY A 79 1.27 -7.91 -2.72
CA GLY A 79 2.08 -7.74 -1.51
C GLY A 79 1.27 -7.71 -0.20
N ALA A 80 -0.05 -7.81 -0.27
CA ALA A 80 -0.96 -7.76 0.87
C ALA A 80 -2.29 -8.46 0.54
N THR A 81 -3.08 -8.77 1.56
CA THR A 81 -4.47 -9.23 1.44
C THR A 81 -5.42 -8.04 1.55
N ALA A 82 -6.41 -7.96 0.65
CA ALA A 82 -7.44 -6.93 0.65
C ALA A 82 -8.80 -7.51 1.03
N ARG A 83 -9.43 -6.96 2.10
CA ARG A 83 -10.71 -7.42 2.63
C ARG A 83 -11.70 -6.28 2.84
N ALA A 84 -12.94 -6.47 2.39
CA ALA A 84 -14.04 -5.54 2.62
C ALA A 84 -14.41 -5.45 4.11
N VAL A 85 -14.45 -4.26 4.70
CA VAL A 85 -14.80 -4.05 6.12
C VAL A 85 -16.32 -4.06 6.34
N GLY A 86 -17.07 -3.66 5.33
CA GLY A 86 -18.52 -3.70 5.25
C GLY A 86 -18.94 -4.00 3.83
N ARG A 87 -20.17 -3.65 3.43
CA ARG A 87 -20.50 -3.60 2.01
C ARG A 87 -19.52 -2.66 1.32
N LEU A 88 -19.00 -3.08 0.17
CA LEU A 88 -17.96 -2.37 -0.56
C LEU A 88 -18.31 -2.37 -2.04
N ASP A 89 -18.43 -1.17 -2.62
CA ASP A 89 -18.60 -0.96 -4.05
C ASP A 89 -17.27 -0.43 -4.63
N VAL A 90 -16.79 -1.07 -5.69
CA VAL A 90 -15.51 -0.76 -6.34
C VAL A 90 -15.63 -0.72 -7.87
N LEU A 91 -14.67 -0.05 -8.49
CA LEU A 91 -14.36 -0.22 -9.91
C LEU A 91 -13.16 -1.15 -10.05
N ALA A 92 -13.33 -2.29 -10.70
CA ALA A 92 -12.28 -3.24 -11.01
C ALA A 92 -11.67 -2.91 -12.37
N LEU A 93 -10.35 -2.72 -12.40
CA LEU A 93 -9.56 -2.41 -13.59
C LEU A 93 -8.66 -3.61 -13.89
N SER A 94 -9.02 -4.39 -14.91
CA SER A 94 -8.18 -5.49 -15.40
C SER A 94 -6.88 -4.95 -15.98
N ARG A 95 -5.74 -5.50 -15.53
CA ARG A 95 -4.41 -5.15 -16.02
C ARG A 95 -4.35 -5.16 -17.54
N ASP A 96 -4.78 -6.27 -18.15
CA ASP A 96 -4.59 -6.48 -19.57
C ASP A 96 -5.43 -5.49 -20.41
N ARG A 97 -6.67 -5.20 -19.96
CA ARG A 97 -7.51 -4.19 -20.61
C ARG A 97 -6.94 -2.79 -20.51
N VAL A 98 -6.44 -2.41 -19.32
CA VAL A 98 -5.82 -1.10 -19.11
C VAL A 98 -4.55 -0.97 -19.92
N LEU A 99 -3.65 -1.96 -19.88
CA LEU A 99 -2.39 -1.92 -20.64
C LEU A 99 -2.62 -1.88 -22.15
N ALA A 100 -3.61 -2.64 -22.66
CA ALA A 100 -3.99 -2.57 -24.07
C ALA A 100 -4.48 -1.16 -24.46
N ALA A 101 -5.33 -0.55 -23.64
CA ALA A 101 -5.82 0.81 -23.90
C ALA A 101 -4.71 1.86 -23.82
N LEU A 102 -3.76 1.71 -22.86
CA LEU A 102 -2.62 2.60 -22.72
C LEU A 102 -1.59 2.47 -23.85
N ALA A 103 -1.50 1.31 -24.49
CA ALA A 103 -0.62 1.10 -25.65
C ALA A 103 -0.99 1.99 -26.85
N GLU A 104 -2.27 2.34 -26.97
CA GLU A 104 -2.80 3.19 -28.05
C GLU A 104 -2.66 4.70 -27.74
N ASP A 105 -2.35 5.07 -26.48
CA ASP A 105 -2.28 6.46 -26.01
C ASP A 105 -1.10 6.70 -25.06
N GLY A 106 0.04 7.04 -25.64
CA GLY A 106 1.28 7.29 -24.88
C GLY A 106 1.18 8.43 -23.85
N ALA A 107 0.38 9.47 -24.13
CA ALA A 107 0.19 10.57 -23.18
C ALA A 107 -0.64 10.11 -21.95
N ALA A 108 -1.73 9.39 -22.19
CA ALA A 108 -2.51 8.78 -21.12
C ALA A 108 -1.67 7.74 -20.33
N ALA A 109 -0.81 6.96 -21.02
CA ALA A 109 0.08 6.01 -20.37
C ALA A 109 1.01 6.69 -19.35
N VAL A 110 1.68 7.79 -19.74
CA VAL A 110 2.56 8.55 -18.85
C VAL A 110 1.78 9.12 -17.65
N ALA A 111 0.59 9.67 -17.88
CA ALA A 111 -0.25 10.23 -16.84
C ALA A 111 -0.70 9.15 -15.81
N VAL A 112 -1.19 8.00 -16.31
CA VAL A 112 -1.65 6.88 -15.47
C VAL A 112 -0.51 6.26 -14.68
N LEU A 113 0.63 5.95 -15.32
CA LEU A 113 1.79 5.38 -14.64
C LEU A 113 2.35 6.34 -13.58
N GLY A 114 2.38 7.64 -13.86
CA GLY A 114 2.73 8.67 -12.88
C GLY A 114 1.77 8.71 -11.69
N ALA A 115 0.46 8.56 -11.90
CA ALA A 115 -0.52 8.48 -10.83
C ALA A 115 -0.35 7.20 -9.98
N VAL A 116 -0.10 6.06 -10.62
CA VAL A 116 0.19 4.78 -9.93
C VAL A 116 1.45 4.90 -9.07
N ALA A 117 2.53 5.49 -9.61
CA ALA A 117 3.77 5.70 -8.85
C ALA A 117 3.54 6.58 -7.60
N ARG A 118 2.77 7.67 -7.73
CA ARG A 118 2.39 8.53 -6.58
C ARG A 118 1.57 7.77 -5.54
N LEU A 119 0.64 6.91 -5.97
CA LEU A 119 -0.19 6.10 -5.09
C LEU A 119 0.67 5.11 -4.29
N ILE A 120 1.58 4.39 -4.94
CA ILE A 120 2.50 3.46 -4.30
C ILE A 120 3.40 4.20 -3.30
N ALA A 121 3.97 5.34 -3.68
CA ALA A 121 4.79 6.16 -2.79
C ALA A 121 4.00 6.64 -1.54
N ARG A 122 2.71 6.92 -1.69
CA ARG A 122 1.82 7.25 -0.57
C ARG A 122 1.60 6.03 0.34
N HIS A 123 1.30 4.85 -0.20
CA HIS A 123 1.10 3.63 0.57
C HIS A 123 2.37 3.22 1.33
N LEU A 124 3.55 3.35 0.72
CA LEU A 124 4.82 3.08 1.39
C LEU A 124 5.06 4.02 2.57
N ARG A 125 4.75 5.32 2.43
CA ARG A 125 4.86 6.28 3.55
C ARG A 125 3.95 5.93 4.71
N PHE A 126 2.70 5.54 4.46
CA PHE A 126 1.78 5.11 5.52
C PHE A 126 2.25 3.85 6.23
N SER A 127 2.78 2.87 5.49
CA SER A 127 3.34 1.65 6.07
C SER A 127 4.58 1.95 6.94
N ALA A 128 5.45 2.84 6.48
CA ALA A 128 6.63 3.28 7.24
C ALA A 128 6.25 4.07 8.50
N SER A 129 5.25 4.97 8.41
CA SER A 129 4.75 5.73 9.58
C SER A 129 4.15 4.81 10.65
N GLY A 130 3.48 3.74 10.26
CA GLY A 130 3.02 2.70 11.18
C GLY A 130 4.19 2.00 11.91
N ALA A 131 5.28 1.69 11.21
CA ALA A 131 6.48 1.09 11.79
C ALA A 131 7.19 2.06 12.75
N VAL A 132 7.24 3.36 12.42
CA VAL A 132 7.82 4.41 13.30
C VAL A 132 6.93 4.66 14.52
N GLY A 133 5.60 4.59 14.39
CA GLY A 133 4.67 4.66 15.52
C GLY A 133 4.87 3.49 16.50
N PHE A 134 5.19 2.29 16.01
CA PHE A 134 5.58 1.15 16.83
C PHE A 134 6.90 1.40 17.56
N ALA A 135 7.89 2.03 16.93
CA ALA A 135 9.16 2.37 17.58
C ALA A 135 8.99 3.36 18.74
N LYS A 136 8.08 4.33 18.61
CA LYS A 136 7.74 5.28 19.71
C LYS A 136 6.90 4.66 20.84
N ALA A 137 6.14 3.59 20.58
CA ALA A 137 5.28 2.95 21.58
C ALA A 137 6.05 2.02 22.55
N TYR A 138 7.29 1.69 22.26
CA TYR A 138 8.13 0.77 23.07
C TYR A 138 9.18 1.49 23.91
N THR A 139 8.90 2.65 24.44
CA THR A 139 9.79 3.32 25.42
C THR A 139 9.35 2.97 26.84
N SER A 140 9.70 1.79 27.30
CA SER A 140 9.54 1.39 28.72
C SER A 140 10.55 2.06 29.67
N GLY A 141 11.47 2.87 29.14
CA GLY A 141 12.58 3.47 29.90
C GLY A 141 13.75 2.52 30.14
N ALA A 142 13.60 1.22 29.98
CA ALA A 142 14.68 0.26 29.99
C ALA A 142 15.31 0.12 28.61
N THR A 143 16.64 0.12 28.53
CA THR A 143 17.40 -0.04 27.31
C THR A 143 18.27 -1.29 27.38
N ARG A 144 18.62 -1.83 26.19
CA ARG A 144 19.65 -2.83 26.02
C ARG A 144 20.75 -2.29 25.12
N HIS A 145 21.98 -2.63 25.42
CA HIS A 145 23.15 -2.27 24.63
C HIS A 145 23.22 -3.19 23.39
N GLU A 146 23.34 -2.59 22.21
CA GLU A 146 23.62 -3.31 20.97
C GLU A 146 24.82 -2.69 20.26
N HIS A 147 25.62 -3.53 19.57
CA HIS A 147 26.81 -3.15 18.82
C HIS A 147 26.66 -3.51 17.34
N ASP A 148 27.09 -2.61 16.45
CA ASP A 148 27.24 -2.88 15.02
C ASP A 148 28.53 -2.26 14.47
N LEU A 149 28.75 -2.32 13.16
CA LEU A 149 29.96 -1.76 12.51
C LEU A 149 30.13 -0.24 12.68
N LEU A 150 29.09 0.47 13.09
CA LEU A 150 29.09 1.92 13.34
C LEU A 150 29.19 2.27 14.83
N GLY A 151 29.36 1.26 15.71
CA GLY A 151 29.55 1.39 17.15
C GLY A 151 28.31 1.07 17.99
N ASP A 152 28.42 1.36 19.29
CA ASP A 152 27.41 1.03 20.29
C ASP A 152 26.21 1.97 20.27
N ARG A 153 25.03 1.44 20.60
CA ARG A 153 23.80 2.19 20.82
C ARG A 153 22.90 1.51 21.86
N GLU A 154 22.17 2.34 22.55
CA GLU A 154 21.06 1.95 23.42
C GLU A 154 19.80 1.76 22.61
N VAL A 155 19.22 0.56 22.66
CA VAL A 155 17.93 0.22 22.02
C VAL A 155 16.93 -0.08 23.13
N PRO A 156 15.64 0.36 23.05
CA PRO A 156 14.65 0.01 24.07
C PRO A 156 14.61 -1.50 24.30
N ALA A 157 14.65 -1.93 25.57
CA ALA A 157 14.83 -3.35 25.92
C ALA A 157 13.68 -4.24 25.43
N ASP A 158 12.48 -3.68 25.32
CA ASP A 158 11.26 -4.31 24.84
C ASP A 158 11.02 -4.14 23.33
N ALA A 159 11.90 -3.40 22.62
CA ALA A 159 11.77 -3.23 21.20
C ALA A 159 12.06 -4.51 20.42
N LEU A 160 11.18 -4.86 19.48
CA LEU A 160 11.36 -6.00 18.57
C LEU A 160 12.26 -5.70 17.37
N TYR A 161 12.92 -4.55 17.37
CA TYR A 161 13.89 -4.11 16.37
C TYR A 161 15.26 -3.91 17.00
N GLY A 162 16.32 -4.02 16.19
CA GLY A 162 17.70 -3.81 16.62
C GLY A 162 18.27 -2.45 16.22
N ILE A 163 19.55 -2.26 16.55
CA ILE A 163 20.34 -1.04 16.33
C ILE A 163 20.29 -0.51 14.89
N GLN A 164 20.29 -1.36 13.89
CA GLN A 164 20.27 -0.93 12.47
C GLN A 164 18.94 -0.29 12.08
N THR A 165 17.82 -0.81 12.59
CA THR A 165 16.51 -0.20 12.41
C THR A 165 16.40 1.14 13.12
N LEU A 166 16.94 1.24 14.34
CA LEU A 166 16.98 2.50 15.08
C LEU A 166 17.77 3.57 14.32
N ARG A 167 18.97 3.24 13.81
CA ARG A 167 19.78 4.16 12.99
C ARG A 167 19.08 4.55 11.69
N GLY A 168 18.36 3.63 11.05
CA GLY A 168 17.55 3.92 9.86
C GLY A 168 16.46 4.96 10.15
N VAL A 169 15.76 4.85 11.27
CA VAL A 169 14.75 5.82 11.71
C VAL A 169 15.35 7.19 12.04
N GLU A 170 16.53 7.22 12.71
CA GLU A 170 17.24 8.45 13.08
C GLU A 170 17.80 9.19 11.84
N ASN A 171 18.36 8.47 10.86
CA ASN A 171 19.02 9.03 9.70
C ASN A 171 18.04 9.44 8.57
N PHE A 172 16.85 8.84 8.56
CA PHE A 172 15.80 9.14 7.60
C PHE A 172 14.51 9.53 8.30
N PRO A 173 14.41 10.75 8.85
CA PRO A 173 13.18 11.25 9.47
C PRO A 173 12.14 11.50 8.36
N LEU A 174 11.49 10.42 7.89
CA LEU A 174 10.47 10.45 6.84
C LEU A 174 9.12 11.03 7.31
N THR A 175 9.02 11.31 8.60
CA THR A 175 7.88 11.99 9.21
C THR A 175 8.34 13.39 9.61
N GLY A 176 8.14 14.38 8.72
CA GLY A 176 8.40 15.79 9.03
C GLY A 176 7.67 16.23 10.32
N VAL A 177 8.30 16.07 11.44
CA VAL A 177 8.06 16.74 12.73
C VAL A 177 9.38 17.38 13.12
#